data_e67c07ef7e4afd536ff640501cbdf0cc
#
_entry.id   e67c07ef7e4afd536ff640501cbdf0cc
#
_cell.length_a   1.000
_cell.length_b   1.000
_cell.length_c   1.000
_cell.angle_alpha   90.00
_cell.angle_beta   90.00
_cell.angle_gamma   90.00
#
_symmetry.space_group_name_H-M   'P 1'
#
loop_
_entity.id
_entity.type
_entity.pdbx_description
1 polymer ?
#
loop_
_entity_poly.entity_id
_entity_poly.type
_entity_poly.pdbx_seq_one_letter_code
_entity_poly.pdbx_strand_id
1 'polypeptide(L)'
;VIHDTTLYDYPSYNESYDRSLKGVAKMLEENKNTDIVFDIHRDAIADSTYAPTVKIGDEEVAQMMFVIGSNGGGSEHDNWNDNLKFAIKIQEKANELYPGLFKPIILRNSRYNQQLARGASIIEVGSTGNTMEQCLNSMKYLSKVLSEVLATV
;
A
#
# COMPACT_ATOMS: atom_id res chain seq x y z
N VAL A 1 1.19 8.60 -13.79
CA VAL A 1 1.75 7.98 -12.57
C VAL A 1 3.00 8.73 -12.19
N ILE A 2 3.12 9.08 -10.92
CA ILE A 2 4.32 9.69 -10.32
C ILE A 2 4.96 8.62 -9.44
N HIS A 3 6.26 8.43 -9.57
CA HIS A 3 7.01 7.50 -8.75
C HIS A 3 8.03 8.29 -7.94
N ASP A 4 7.84 8.35 -6.62
CA ASP A 4 8.77 8.97 -5.69
C ASP A 4 9.69 7.90 -5.08
N THR A 5 10.99 8.10 -5.19
CA THR A 5 12.04 7.23 -4.65
C THR A 5 12.85 7.90 -3.55
N THR A 6 12.33 8.99 -2.97
CA THR A 6 13.00 9.72 -1.90
C THR A 6 13.12 8.85 -0.65
N LEU A 7 14.31 8.79 -0.07
CA LEU A 7 14.58 8.03 1.16
C LEU A 7 14.16 8.84 2.38
N TYR A 8 12.89 8.76 2.74
CA TYR A 8 12.33 9.50 3.88
C TYR A 8 12.77 8.96 5.26
N ASP A 9 13.24 7.74 5.33
CA ASP A 9 13.81 7.11 6.52
C ASP A 9 15.26 7.50 6.82
N TYR A 10 15.92 8.23 5.91
CA TYR A 10 17.25 8.79 6.13
C TYR A 10 17.17 10.20 6.73
N PRO A 11 18.02 10.57 7.69
CA PRO A 11 19.11 9.79 8.33
C PRO A 11 18.64 8.89 9.47
N SER A 12 17.35 8.88 9.81
CA SER A 12 16.76 8.10 10.89
C SER A 12 15.33 7.74 10.55
N TYR A 13 14.89 6.54 10.94
CA TYR A 13 13.50 6.12 10.81
C TYR A 13 12.54 7.04 11.60
N ASN A 14 12.99 7.52 12.76
CA ASN A 14 12.22 8.51 13.50
C ASN A 14 11.98 9.74 12.61
N GLU A 15 10.76 10.29 12.64
CA GLU A 15 10.32 11.42 11.82
C GLU A 15 10.21 11.12 10.29
N SER A 16 10.32 9.86 9.86
CA SER A 16 10.16 9.48 8.44
C SER A 16 8.81 9.92 7.89
N TYR A 17 7.75 9.74 8.67
CA TYR A 17 6.40 10.18 8.30
C TYR A 17 6.25 11.71 8.24
N ASP A 18 6.97 12.47 9.07
CA ASP A 18 6.96 13.94 8.99
C ASP A 18 7.69 14.44 7.74
N ARG A 19 8.77 13.74 7.35
CA ARG A 19 9.49 14.05 6.11
C ARG A 19 8.67 13.68 4.88
N SER A 20 8.08 12.48 4.84
CA SER A 20 7.25 12.05 3.72
C SER A 20 5.97 12.87 3.60
N LEU A 21 5.38 13.33 4.73
CA LEU A 21 4.23 14.23 4.71
C LEU A 21 4.51 15.48 3.87
N LYS A 22 5.66 16.12 4.09
CA LYS A 22 6.06 17.34 3.36
C LYS A 22 6.30 17.05 1.87
N GLY A 23 6.99 15.95 1.57
CA GLY A 23 7.28 15.56 0.18
C GLY A 23 6.02 15.22 -0.60
N VAL A 24 5.16 14.36 -0.04
CA VAL A 24 3.92 13.95 -0.70
C VAL A 24 2.94 15.11 -0.83
N ALA A 25 2.79 15.96 0.21
CA ALA A 25 1.92 17.14 0.13
C ALA A 25 2.34 18.09 -1.01
N LYS A 26 3.65 18.32 -1.17
CA LYS A 26 4.17 19.13 -2.29
C LYS A 26 3.86 18.50 -3.65
N MET A 27 4.08 17.19 -3.80
CA MET A 27 3.74 16.50 -5.05
C MET A 27 2.26 16.57 -5.40
N LEU A 28 1.37 16.46 -4.41
CA LEU A 28 -0.07 16.59 -4.61
C LEU A 28 -0.47 18.03 -4.97
N GLU A 29 0.22 19.04 -4.40
CA GLU A 29 0.00 20.44 -4.77
C GLU A 29 0.38 20.72 -6.23
N GLU A 30 1.47 20.14 -6.70
CA GLU A 30 1.95 20.24 -8.08
C GLU A 30 1.11 19.40 -9.07
N ASN A 31 0.39 18.38 -8.58
CA ASN A 31 -0.38 17.41 -9.38
C ASN A 31 -1.82 17.25 -8.87
N LYS A 32 -2.61 18.30 -8.96
CA LYS A 32 -3.96 18.43 -8.37
C LYS A 32 -5.01 17.41 -8.82
N ASN A 33 -4.72 16.65 -9.88
CA ASN A 33 -5.60 15.58 -10.37
C ASN A 33 -5.20 14.19 -9.81
N THR A 34 -4.42 14.16 -8.72
CA THR A 34 -3.99 12.91 -8.07
C THR A 34 -4.87 12.62 -6.87
N ASP A 35 -5.69 11.59 -6.95
CA ASP A 35 -6.59 11.14 -5.88
C ASP A 35 -6.09 9.87 -5.18
N ILE A 36 -5.10 9.17 -5.76
CA ILE A 36 -4.62 7.88 -5.29
C ILE A 36 -3.14 7.98 -4.93
N VAL A 37 -2.81 7.54 -3.71
CA VAL A 37 -1.44 7.51 -3.19
C VAL A 37 -1.17 6.16 -2.55
N PHE A 38 -0.23 5.41 -3.10
CA PHE A 38 0.24 4.16 -2.51
C PHE A 38 1.62 4.35 -1.92
N ASP A 39 1.75 4.04 -0.63
CA ASP A 39 3.02 3.93 0.08
C ASP A 39 3.44 2.46 0.06
N ILE A 40 4.46 2.13 -0.73
CA ILE A 40 4.88 0.74 -0.97
C ILE A 40 5.94 0.35 0.05
N HIS A 41 5.60 -0.62 0.87
CA HIS A 41 6.43 -1.15 1.95
C HIS A 41 6.72 -2.64 1.79
N ARG A 42 7.58 -3.15 2.66
CA ARG A 42 7.71 -4.58 3.00
C ARG A 42 7.41 -4.72 4.48
N ASP A 43 6.52 -5.66 4.81
CA ASP A 43 6.12 -5.90 6.20
C ASP A 43 7.34 -6.32 7.06
N ALA A 44 7.66 -5.49 8.05
CA ALA A 44 8.80 -5.72 8.95
C ALA A 44 8.43 -6.74 10.03
N ILE A 45 8.57 -8.02 9.71
CA ILE A 45 8.33 -9.13 10.62
C ILE A 45 9.66 -9.57 11.23
N ALA A 46 9.68 -9.71 12.58
CA ALA A 46 10.88 -10.13 13.31
C ALA A 46 11.35 -11.55 12.93
N ASP A 47 10.42 -12.44 12.59
CA ASP A 47 10.73 -13.76 12.06
C ASP A 47 11.09 -13.66 10.56
N SER A 48 12.37 -13.69 10.26
CA SER A 48 12.90 -13.64 8.89
C SER A 48 12.58 -14.88 8.05
N THR A 49 12.05 -15.94 8.66
CA THR A 49 11.58 -17.14 7.94
C THR A 49 10.14 -17.01 7.46
N TYR A 50 9.40 -16.03 7.98
CA TYR A 50 8.04 -15.75 7.54
C TYR A 50 8.06 -15.07 6.16
N ALA A 51 7.77 -15.85 5.14
CA ALA A 51 7.76 -15.43 3.73
C ALA A 51 6.43 -15.83 3.07
N PRO A 52 5.34 -15.09 3.31
CA PRO A 52 4.03 -15.47 2.79
C PRO A 52 3.99 -15.34 1.26
N THR A 53 3.64 -16.45 0.59
CA THR A 53 3.55 -16.53 -0.87
C THR A 53 2.24 -17.16 -1.31
N VAL A 54 1.90 -16.93 -2.57
CA VAL A 54 0.85 -17.62 -3.30
C VAL A 54 1.39 -18.01 -4.68
N LYS A 55 0.94 -19.13 -5.21
CA LYS A 55 1.29 -19.55 -6.57
C LYS A 55 0.22 -19.06 -7.55
N ILE A 56 0.64 -18.29 -8.56
CA ILE A 56 -0.23 -17.81 -9.63
C ILE A 56 0.37 -18.30 -10.97
N GLY A 57 -0.31 -19.22 -11.62
CA GLY A 57 0.28 -19.95 -12.74
C GLY A 57 1.50 -20.73 -12.27
N ASP A 58 2.64 -20.50 -12.90
CA ASP A 58 3.92 -21.11 -12.54
C ASP A 58 4.82 -20.20 -11.68
N GLU A 59 4.37 -18.97 -11.37
CA GLU A 59 5.13 -18.00 -10.58
C GLU A 59 4.80 -18.10 -9.08
N GLU A 60 5.82 -18.03 -8.24
CA GLU A 60 5.68 -17.82 -6.81
C GLU A 60 5.69 -16.31 -6.53
N VAL A 61 4.64 -15.83 -5.88
CA VAL A 61 4.30 -14.42 -5.71
C VAL A 61 4.19 -14.11 -4.23
N ALA A 62 4.86 -13.08 -3.76
CA ALA A 62 4.71 -12.62 -2.37
C ALA A 62 3.26 -12.16 -2.15
N GLN A 63 2.64 -12.60 -1.04
CA GLN A 63 1.33 -12.06 -0.68
C GLN A 63 1.44 -10.61 -0.26
N MET A 64 0.47 -9.80 -0.68
CA MET A 64 0.38 -8.38 -0.30
C MET A 64 -0.64 -8.16 0.81
N MET A 65 -0.62 -6.97 1.40
CA MET A 65 -1.56 -6.58 2.43
C MET A 65 -1.77 -5.06 2.44
N PHE A 66 -3.02 -4.63 2.49
CA PHE A 66 -3.31 -3.23 2.76
C PHE A 66 -3.24 -2.92 4.26
N VAL A 67 -2.61 -1.80 4.60
CA VAL A 67 -2.69 -1.20 5.92
C VAL A 67 -3.39 0.14 5.81
N ILE A 68 -4.56 0.25 6.42
CA ILE A 68 -5.37 1.46 6.41
C ILE A 68 -5.32 2.11 7.78
N GLY A 69 -4.98 3.39 7.78
CA GLY A 69 -5.05 4.22 8.96
C GLY A 69 -6.47 4.71 9.23
N SER A 70 -6.81 4.93 10.48
CA SER A 70 -8.09 5.49 10.91
C SER A 70 -7.91 6.68 11.84
N ASN A 71 -8.99 7.28 12.25
CA ASN A 71 -9.04 8.33 13.27
C ASN A 71 -9.12 7.79 14.71
N GLY A 72 -9.04 6.46 14.91
CA GLY A 72 -9.16 5.82 16.22
C GLY A 72 -8.09 6.22 17.25
N GLY A 73 -6.96 6.78 16.78
CA GLY A 73 -5.90 7.35 17.62
C GLY A 73 -6.10 8.81 18.02
N GLY A 74 -7.24 9.44 17.68
CA GLY A 74 -7.55 10.82 18.02
C GLY A 74 -6.99 11.87 17.05
N SER A 75 -6.28 11.46 15.99
CA SER A 75 -5.84 12.34 14.93
C SER A 75 -6.96 12.54 13.89
N GLU A 76 -7.12 13.77 13.39
CA GLU A 76 -8.06 14.05 12.30
C GLU A 76 -7.70 13.24 11.05
N HIS A 77 -8.65 12.48 10.53
CA HIS A 77 -8.52 11.66 9.33
C HIS A 77 -9.92 11.43 8.72
N ASP A 78 -10.51 12.47 8.18
CA ASP A 78 -11.92 12.46 7.75
C ASP A 78 -12.17 11.49 6.57
N ASN A 79 -11.18 11.31 5.71
CA ASN A 79 -11.27 10.47 4.51
C ASN A 79 -10.86 9.00 4.70
N TRP A 80 -10.63 8.54 5.94
CA TRP A 80 -10.18 7.15 6.17
C TRP A 80 -11.18 6.09 5.68
N ASN A 81 -12.47 6.40 5.73
CA ASN A 81 -13.52 5.52 5.19
C ASN A 81 -13.43 5.40 3.67
N ASP A 82 -13.08 6.47 2.95
CA ASP A 82 -12.91 6.44 1.50
C ASP A 82 -11.67 5.61 1.14
N ASN A 83 -10.58 5.77 1.89
CA ASN A 83 -9.37 4.97 1.75
C ASN A 83 -9.66 3.46 1.95
N LEU A 84 -10.41 3.12 3.01
CA LEU A 84 -10.80 1.74 3.28
C LEU A 84 -11.70 1.16 2.16
N LYS A 85 -12.70 1.90 1.69
CA LYS A 85 -13.58 1.48 0.60
C LYS A 85 -12.79 1.21 -0.69
N PHE A 86 -11.82 2.09 -0.99
CA PHE A 86 -10.98 1.91 -2.18
C PHE A 86 -10.08 0.68 -2.07
N ALA A 87 -9.45 0.45 -0.91
CA ALA A 87 -8.67 -0.75 -0.65
C ALA A 87 -9.51 -2.03 -0.75
N ILE A 88 -10.75 -2.02 -0.21
CA ILE A 88 -11.71 -3.14 -0.35
C ILE A 88 -12.01 -3.41 -1.82
N LYS A 89 -12.31 -2.38 -2.63
CA LYS A 89 -12.59 -2.52 -4.06
C LYS A 89 -11.42 -3.17 -4.80
N ILE A 90 -10.18 -2.77 -4.49
CA ILE A 90 -8.98 -3.39 -5.07
C ILE A 90 -8.85 -4.85 -4.62
N GLN A 91 -9.03 -5.12 -3.32
CA GLN A 91 -8.90 -6.49 -2.80
C GLN A 91 -9.98 -7.43 -3.32
N GLU A 92 -11.21 -6.98 -3.49
CA GLU A 92 -12.29 -7.76 -4.12
C GLU A 92 -11.92 -8.12 -5.57
N LYS A 93 -11.45 -7.16 -6.36
CA LYS A 93 -10.98 -7.42 -7.73
C LYS A 93 -9.77 -8.35 -7.75
N ALA A 94 -8.83 -8.18 -6.82
CA ALA A 94 -7.70 -9.08 -6.69
C ALA A 94 -8.12 -10.51 -6.35
N ASN A 95 -9.09 -10.70 -5.46
CA ASN A 95 -9.63 -12.02 -5.11
C ASN A 95 -10.37 -12.67 -6.29
N GLU A 96 -11.02 -11.87 -7.14
CA GLU A 96 -11.65 -12.35 -8.38
C GLU A 96 -10.62 -12.87 -9.39
N LEU A 97 -9.55 -12.11 -9.61
CA LEU A 97 -8.55 -12.39 -10.64
C LEU A 97 -7.44 -13.35 -10.17
N TYR A 98 -7.00 -13.18 -8.94
CA TYR A 98 -5.84 -13.85 -8.35
C TYR A 98 -6.10 -14.21 -6.88
N PRO A 99 -6.93 -15.23 -6.60
CA PRO A 99 -7.25 -15.64 -5.22
C PRO A 99 -5.98 -15.85 -4.38
N GLY A 100 -5.94 -15.26 -3.20
CA GLY A 100 -4.81 -15.37 -2.28
C GLY A 100 -3.67 -14.37 -2.50
N LEU A 101 -3.75 -13.49 -3.51
CA LEU A 101 -2.74 -12.45 -3.74
C LEU A 101 -2.66 -11.46 -2.55
N PHE A 102 -3.79 -11.15 -1.94
CA PHE A 102 -3.84 -10.30 -0.74
C PHE A 102 -4.23 -11.07 0.51
N LYS A 103 -3.54 -10.77 1.60
CA LYS A 103 -3.97 -11.08 2.97
C LYS A 103 -5.11 -10.13 3.38
N PRO A 104 -5.85 -10.41 4.47
CA PRO A 104 -6.87 -9.49 4.97
C PRO A 104 -6.32 -8.09 5.23
N ILE A 105 -7.12 -7.06 4.94
CA ILE A 105 -6.79 -5.66 5.23
C ILE A 105 -6.61 -5.48 6.74
N ILE A 106 -5.59 -4.73 7.15
CA ILE A 106 -5.38 -4.33 8.54
C ILE A 106 -5.80 -2.87 8.72
N LEU A 107 -6.68 -2.63 9.69
CA LEU A 107 -7.04 -1.28 10.13
C LEU A 107 -6.21 -0.90 11.38
N ARG A 108 -5.61 0.29 11.37
CA ARG A 108 -4.76 0.80 12.43
C ARG A 108 -5.28 2.15 12.95
N ASN A 109 -4.92 2.49 14.18
CA ASN A 109 -5.27 3.78 14.79
C ASN A 109 -4.32 4.93 14.41
N SER A 110 -3.33 4.70 13.56
CA SER A 110 -2.39 5.71 13.06
C SER A 110 -2.75 6.16 11.66
N ARG A 111 -2.49 7.42 11.32
CA ARG A 111 -2.87 8.05 10.04
C ARG A 111 -2.01 7.64 8.85
N TYR A 112 -0.71 7.44 9.07
CA TYR A 112 0.28 7.10 8.03
C TYR A 112 0.27 8.06 6.82
N ASN A 113 0.03 9.36 7.04
CA ASN A 113 -0.14 10.38 5.98
C ASN A 113 -1.29 10.11 4.98
N GLN A 114 -2.13 9.11 5.24
CA GLN A 114 -3.24 8.75 4.35
C GLN A 114 -4.38 9.78 4.33
N GLN A 115 -4.37 10.76 5.23
CA GLN A 115 -5.29 11.91 5.19
C GLN A 115 -5.06 12.82 3.98
N LEU A 116 -3.94 12.67 3.26
CA LEU A 116 -3.59 13.52 2.13
C LEU A 116 -4.39 13.23 0.86
N ALA A 117 -4.95 12.04 0.71
CA ALA A 117 -5.71 11.65 -0.49
C ALA A 117 -6.84 10.68 -0.17
N ARG A 118 -7.89 10.65 -1.00
CA ARG A 118 -9.08 9.79 -0.81
C ARG A 118 -8.91 8.34 -1.22
N GLY A 119 -7.81 8.01 -1.88
CA GLY A 119 -7.44 6.64 -2.24
C GLY A 119 -6.03 6.30 -1.72
N ALA A 120 -5.70 6.77 -0.50
CA ALA A 120 -4.38 6.55 0.09
C ALA A 120 -4.33 5.27 0.92
N SER A 121 -3.25 4.51 0.78
CA SER A 121 -3.01 3.32 1.58
C SER A 121 -1.53 2.93 1.61
N ILE A 122 -1.11 2.22 2.65
CA ILE A 122 0.11 1.43 2.61
C ILE A 122 -0.22 0.09 1.93
N ILE A 123 0.67 -0.36 1.07
CA ILE A 123 0.67 -1.72 0.53
C ILE A 123 1.95 -2.42 0.98
N GLU A 124 1.82 -3.36 1.88
CA GLU A 124 2.89 -4.28 2.25
C GLU A 124 3.04 -5.32 1.13
N VAL A 125 4.18 -5.34 0.46
CA VAL A 125 4.50 -6.29 -0.61
C VAL A 125 5.41 -7.37 -0.05
N GLY A 126 4.80 -8.44 0.45
CA GLY A 126 5.51 -9.48 1.20
C GLY A 126 6.00 -8.99 2.56
N SER A 127 6.93 -9.74 3.12
CA SER A 127 7.61 -9.47 4.39
C SER A 127 9.12 -9.47 4.23
N THR A 128 9.84 -9.22 5.32
CA THR A 128 11.31 -9.31 5.35
C THR A 128 11.86 -10.67 4.90
N GLY A 129 11.09 -11.74 5.05
CA GLY A 129 11.48 -13.10 4.62
C GLY A 129 11.31 -13.37 3.12
N ASN A 130 10.49 -12.59 2.41
CA ASN A 130 10.31 -12.80 0.98
C ASN A 130 11.54 -12.36 0.16
N THR A 131 11.77 -13.03 -0.97
CA THR A 131 12.80 -12.60 -1.94
C THR A 131 12.34 -11.35 -2.70
N MET A 132 13.30 -10.60 -3.25
CA MET A 132 12.98 -9.47 -4.12
C MET A 132 12.20 -9.91 -5.37
N GLU A 133 12.54 -11.07 -5.93
CA GLU A 133 11.84 -11.63 -7.09
C GLU A 133 10.37 -11.91 -6.78
N GLN A 134 10.05 -12.54 -5.64
CA GLN A 134 8.68 -12.76 -5.20
C GLN A 134 7.90 -11.45 -5.06
N CYS A 135 8.54 -10.41 -4.50
CA CYS A 135 7.91 -9.08 -4.37
C CYS A 135 7.70 -8.39 -5.72
N LEU A 136 8.67 -8.46 -6.63
CA LEU A 136 8.54 -7.89 -7.97
C LEU A 136 7.47 -8.61 -8.80
N ASN A 137 7.35 -9.94 -8.64
CA ASN A 137 6.29 -10.70 -9.28
C ASN A 137 4.90 -10.22 -8.82
N SER A 138 4.73 -9.91 -7.53
CA SER A 138 3.46 -9.36 -7.01
C SER A 138 3.03 -8.07 -7.73
N MET A 139 3.99 -7.21 -8.08
CA MET A 139 3.70 -5.92 -8.73
C MET A 139 3.10 -6.07 -10.13
N LYS A 140 3.44 -7.14 -10.86
CA LYS A 140 2.81 -7.46 -12.16
C LYS A 140 1.30 -7.68 -12.00
N TYR A 141 0.91 -8.45 -10.99
CA TYR A 141 -0.47 -8.78 -10.71
C TYR A 141 -1.22 -7.59 -10.11
N LEU A 142 -0.59 -6.83 -9.21
CA LEU A 142 -1.15 -5.59 -8.69
C LEU A 142 -1.46 -4.60 -9.82
N SER A 143 -0.54 -4.40 -10.76
CA SER A 143 -0.76 -3.48 -11.88
C SER A 143 -1.96 -3.89 -12.74
N LYS A 144 -2.17 -5.20 -12.94
CA LYS A 144 -3.34 -5.72 -13.66
C LYS A 144 -4.64 -5.46 -12.90
N VAL A 145 -4.65 -5.75 -11.60
CA VAL A 145 -5.81 -5.48 -10.73
C VAL A 145 -6.17 -3.99 -10.74
N LEU A 146 -5.17 -3.12 -10.59
CA LEU A 146 -5.39 -1.66 -10.61
C LEU A 146 -5.93 -1.20 -11.97
N SER A 147 -5.42 -1.73 -13.07
CA SER A 147 -5.94 -1.42 -14.41
C SER A 147 -7.43 -1.73 -14.54
N GLU A 148 -7.87 -2.89 -14.04
CA GLU A 148 -9.29 -3.29 -14.05
C GLU A 148 -10.15 -2.41 -13.14
N VAL A 149 -9.67 -2.11 -11.93
CA VAL A 149 -10.39 -1.25 -10.98
C VAL A 149 -10.55 0.16 -11.52
N LEU A 150 -9.47 0.75 -12.05
CA LEU A 150 -9.48 2.13 -12.55
C LEU A 150 -10.26 2.32 -13.85
N ALA A 151 -10.44 1.26 -14.64
CA ALA A 151 -11.31 1.30 -15.82
C ALA A 151 -12.80 1.43 -15.48
N THR A 152 -13.18 1.27 -14.21
CA THR A 152 -14.56 1.32 -13.73
C THR A 152 -14.87 2.51 -12.81
N VAL A 153 -13.96 3.48 -12.72
CA VAL A 153 -14.08 4.67 -11.87
C VAL A 153 -14.38 5.90 -12.70
#